data_7f5d754b11780fab920abbb572e801f0
#
_entry.id   7f5d754b11780fab920abbb572e801f0
#
_cell.length_a   1.000
_cell.length_b   1.000
_cell.length_c   1.000
_cell.angle_alpha   90.00
_cell.angle_beta   90.00
_cell.angle_gamma   90.00
#
_symmetry.space_group_name_H-M   'P 1'
#
loop_
_entity.id
_entity.type
_entity.pdbx_description
1 polymer ?
#
loop_
_entity_poly.entity_id
_entity_poly.type
_entity_poly.pdbx_seq_one_letter_code
_entity_poly.pdbx_strand_id
1 'polypeptide(L)'
;MTSVRYFREYLAAKGDSEPLPAVNQKAVRKTSSVRMRTREVLTLTNEMLEKEHQNVLADPGYGSDYRLIDSILKRFPENTDPELVSLKIALFDMTYSTNIGRHRQKIVLEELASIIVGIKDFDERIRQGDPSIVPIIAKSNGKINLFSFATKYCTNHAVCVYGNDDYVIFDRVVKDALPKFVSGLHKITIEQWRSTCNYTAYKECIDELLNANDIDIPFRHRKLDHYLWHTYRKPSEEEAEE
;
A
#
# COMPACT_ATOMS: atom_id res chain seq x y z
N MET A 1 7.94 13.35 -20.01
CA MET A 1 7.37 14.73 -20.17
C MET A 1 5.87 14.61 -20.03
N THR A 2 5.22 14.88 -18.82
CA THR A 2 3.77 15.07 -19.04
C THR A 2 2.92 15.34 -17.82
N SER A 3 3.26 14.97 -16.61
CA SER A 3 2.34 15.16 -15.48
C SER A 3 2.36 16.60 -14.90
N VAL A 4 3.51 17.25 -14.88
CA VAL A 4 3.67 18.62 -14.33
C VAL A 4 3.09 19.70 -15.26
N ARG A 5 3.02 19.42 -16.56
CA ARG A 5 2.48 20.35 -17.57
C ARG A 5 0.94 20.44 -17.48
N TYR A 6 0.26 19.34 -17.27
CA TYR A 6 -1.20 19.27 -17.10
C TYR A 6 -1.70 20.03 -15.86
N PHE A 7 -0.97 19.98 -14.76
CA PHE A 7 -1.36 20.67 -13.53
C PHE A 7 -1.20 22.20 -13.66
N ARG A 8 -0.21 22.69 -14.40
CA ARG A 8 -0.04 24.13 -14.67
C ARG A 8 -1.10 24.68 -15.59
N GLU A 9 -1.54 23.92 -16.60
CA GLU A 9 -2.59 24.31 -17.52
C GLU A 9 -3.97 24.33 -16.86
N TYR A 10 -4.23 23.42 -15.91
CA TYR A 10 -5.48 23.40 -15.13
C TYR A 10 -5.61 24.63 -14.21
N LEU A 11 -4.53 25.11 -13.61
CA LEU A 11 -4.53 26.32 -12.77
C LEU A 11 -4.65 27.61 -13.57
N ALA A 12 -4.18 27.63 -14.81
CA ALA A 12 -4.29 28.77 -15.69
C ALA A 12 -5.70 28.98 -16.28
N ALA A 13 -6.52 27.91 -16.33
CA ALA A 13 -7.89 27.95 -16.90
C ALA A 13 -8.95 28.43 -15.91
N LYS A 14 -8.66 28.67 -14.63
CA LYS A 14 -9.57 29.21 -13.61
C LYS A 14 -9.24 30.64 -13.16
N GLY A 15 -8.82 31.46 -14.08
CA GLY A 15 -8.62 32.88 -13.82
C GLY A 15 -9.93 33.65 -13.92
N ASP A 16 -10.59 33.91 -12.79
CA ASP A 16 -11.55 35.00 -12.66
C ASP A 16 -10.95 36.11 -11.81
N SER A 17 -11.04 37.29 -12.40
CA SER A 17 -10.45 38.55 -11.98
C SER A 17 -11.25 39.22 -10.86
N GLU A 18 -10.64 39.40 -9.69
CA GLU A 18 -10.96 40.52 -8.82
C GLU A 18 -9.66 41.25 -8.39
N PRO A 19 -9.60 42.60 -8.39
CA PRO A 19 -8.39 43.33 -8.03
C PRO A 19 -8.18 43.34 -6.52
N LEU A 20 -7.01 42.89 -6.09
CA LEU A 20 -6.57 42.95 -4.71
C LEU A 20 -6.30 44.36 -4.25
N PRO A 21 -6.63 44.76 -3.02
CA PRO A 21 -6.36 46.10 -2.48
C PRO A 21 -4.87 46.30 -2.24
N ALA A 22 -4.42 47.53 -2.49
CA ALA A 22 -3.04 47.96 -2.36
C ALA A 22 -2.45 47.69 -0.98
N VAL A 23 -1.42 46.85 -0.91
CA VAL A 23 -0.66 46.57 0.29
C VAL A 23 0.52 47.53 0.42
N ASN A 24 0.53 48.19 1.57
CA ASN A 24 1.49 49.16 2.03
C ASN A 24 2.95 48.63 2.03
N GLN A 25 3.83 49.24 1.30
CA GLN A 25 5.26 48.93 1.26
C GLN A 25 5.96 49.47 2.51
N LYS A 26 6.08 48.67 3.56
CA LYS A 26 7.12 48.81 4.60
C LYS A 26 7.28 47.49 5.35
N ALA A 27 8.23 46.69 4.93
CA ALA A 27 9.14 45.87 5.75
C ALA A 27 9.83 44.83 4.84
N VAL A 28 10.96 45.20 4.28
CA VAL A 28 11.90 44.22 3.70
C VAL A 28 12.49 43.44 4.85
N ARG A 29 11.82 42.33 5.25
CA ARG A 29 12.44 41.30 6.07
C ARG A 29 13.34 40.47 5.14
N LYS A 30 14.64 40.49 5.46
CA LYS A 30 15.62 39.60 4.88
C LYS A 30 15.10 38.16 5.00
N THR A 31 14.56 37.63 3.92
CA THR A 31 14.27 36.23 3.82
C THR A 31 15.63 35.50 3.77
N SER A 32 16.03 34.93 4.89
CA SER A 32 17.09 33.93 4.89
C SER A 32 16.66 32.85 3.89
N SER A 33 17.47 32.67 2.85
CA SER A 33 17.29 31.54 1.92
C SER A 33 17.40 30.27 2.72
N VAL A 34 16.26 29.67 3.06
CA VAL A 34 16.22 28.30 3.55
C VAL A 34 16.70 27.46 2.38
N ARG A 35 17.99 27.11 2.35
CA ARG A 35 18.49 26.05 1.49
C ARG A 35 17.65 24.82 1.80
N MET A 36 16.70 24.52 0.92
CA MET A 36 16.07 23.19 0.90
C MET A 36 17.22 22.20 0.73
N ARG A 37 17.60 21.54 1.84
CA ARG A 37 18.47 20.37 1.76
C ARG A 37 17.68 19.35 0.96
N THR A 38 18.07 19.13 -0.28
CA THR A 38 17.63 17.97 -1.05
C THR A 38 17.97 16.75 -0.21
N ARG A 39 16.92 16.11 0.32
CA ARG A 39 17.09 14.90 1.11
C ARG A 39 17.62 13.85 0.14
N GLU A 40 18.77 13.28 0.45
CA GLU A 40 19.35 12.21 -0.33
C GLU A 40 18.35 11.04 -0.35
N VAL A 41 18.03 10.58 -1.55
CA VAL A 41 17.08 9.48 -1.77
C VAL A 41 17.83 8.16 -1.58
N LEU A 42 17.27 7.25 -0.79
CA LEU A 42 17.85 5.94 -0.59
C LEU A 42 17.67 5.09 -1.85
N THR A 43 18.66 4.27 -2.16
CA THR A 43 18.63 3.31 -3.27
C THR A 43 18.29 1.91 -2.75
N LEU A 44 17.71 1.09 -3.63
CA LEU A 44 17.44 -0.32 -3.40
C LEU A 44 18.40 -1.16 -4.25
N THR A 45 18.72 -2.36 -3.78
CA THR A 45 19.43 -3.36 -4.59
C THR A 45 18.75 -4.73 -4.48
N ASN A 46 18.99 -5.59 -5.47
CA ASN A 46 18.46 -6.95 -5.47
C ASN A 46 18.90 -7.72 -4.21
N GLU A 47 20.16 -7.56 -3.79
CA GLU A 47 20.73 -8.23 -2.62
C GLU A 47 20.05 -7.78 -1.32
N MET A 48 19.75 -6.48 -1.18
CA MET A 48 19.04 -5.95 -0.01
C MET A 48 17.64 -6.57 0.10
N LEU A 49 16.89 -6.58 -1.01
CA LEU A 49 15.54 -7.14 -1.03
C LEU A 49 15.55 -8.65 -0.75
N GLU A 50 16.48 -9.39 -1.37
CA GLU A 50 16.59 -10.83 -1.18
C GLU A 50 16.96 -11.19 0.25
N LYS A 51 17.97 -10.52 0.82
CA LYS A 51 18.42 -10.73 2.20
C LYS A 51 17.29 -10.51 3.20
N GLU A 52 16.59 -9.39 3.09
CA GLU A 52 15.53 -9.09 4.05
C GLU A 52 14.30 -9.97 3.84
N HIS A 53 14.05 -10.43 2.63
CA HIS A 53 13.03 -11.44 2.37
C HIS A 53 13.33 -12.75 3.10
N GLN A 54 14.57 -13.23 3.06
CA GLN A 54 14.98 -14.44 3.78
C GLN A 54 14.89 -14.25 5.30
N ASN A 55 15.30 -13.08 5.82
CA ASN A 55 15.17 -12.76 7.24
C ASN A 55 13.72 -12.83 7.72
N VAL A 56 12.79 -12.25 6.94
CA VAL A 56 11.35 -12.27 7.24
C VAL A 56 10.78 -13.69 7.21
N LEU A 57 11.17 -14.52 6.25
CA LEU A 57 10.72 -15.92 6.19
C LEU A 57 11.28 -16.77 7.32
N ALA A 58 12.45 -16.43 7.84
CA ALA A 58 13.09 -17.11 8.97
C ALA A 58 12.57 -16.63 10.34
N ASP A 59 11.87 -15.48 10.38
CA ASP A 59 11.31 -14.93 11.62
C ASP A 59 10.34 -15.93 12.29
N PRO A 60 10.50 -16.26 13.58
CA PRO A 60 9.68 -17.26 14.26
C PRO A 60 8.18 -16.89 14.30
N GLY A 61 7.87 -15.61 14.45
CA GLY A 61 6.49 -15.10 14.48
C GLY A 61 5.94 -14.91 13.07
N TYR A 62 6.40 -13.88 12.38
CA TYR A 62 5.85 -13.50 11.07
C TYR A 62 6.02 -14.59 10.01
N GLY A 63 7.18 -15.25 9.96
CA GLY A 63 7.41 -16.35 9.01
C GLY A 63 6.49 -17.54 9.25
N SER A 64 6.14 -17.83 10.52
CA SER A 64 5.14 -18.84 10.87
C SER A 64 3.74 -18.46 10.36
N ASP A 65 3.34 -17.22 10.63
CA ASP A 65 2.05 -16.68 10.21
C ASP A 65 1.92 -16.67 8.67
N TYR A 66 3.00 -16.28 7.98
CA TYR A 66 3.03 -16.31 6.52
C TYR A 66 2.86 -17.73 5.97
N ARG A 67 3.54 -18.73 6.54
CA ARG A 67 3.39 -20.14 6.14
C ARG A 67 1.98 -20.65 6.39
N LEU A 68 1.32 -20.22 7.47
CA LEU A 68 -0.07 -20.57 7.74
C LEU A 68 -1.00 -20.01 6.68
N ILE A 69 -0.86 -18.72 6.34
CA ILE A 69 -1.63 -18.08 5.26
C ILE A 69 -1.41 -18.81 3.93
N ASP A 70 -0.15 -19.05 3.54
CA ASP A 70 0.19 -19.75 2.31
C ASP A 70 -0.47 -21.14 2.25
N SER A 71 -0.40 -21.91 3.34
CA SER A 71 -1.01 -23.24 3.44
C SER A 71 -2.54 -23.19 3.31
N ILE A 72 -3.18 -22.24 3.98
CA ILE A 72 -4.65 -22.11 3.94
C ILE A 72 -5.12 -21.67 2.56
N LEU A 73 -4.43 -20.67 1.95
CA LEU A 73 -4.81 -20.19 0.63
C LEU A 73 -4.60 -21.25 -0.46
N LYS A 74 -3.54 -22.04 -0.40
CA LYS A 74 -3.32 -23.17 -1.31
C LYS A 74 -4.34 -24.28 -1.14
N ARG A 75 -4.79 -24.54 0.09
CA ARG A 75 -5.79 -25.57 0.37
C ARG A 75 -7.20 -25.14 -0.04
N PHE A 76 -7.51 -23.85 0.08
CA PHE A 76 -8.80 -23.25 -0.23
C PHE A 76 -8.61 -22.06 -1.18
N PRO A 77 -8.21 -22.29 -2.44
CA PRO A 77 -7.80 -21.21 -3.34
C PRO A 77 -8.96 -20.30 -3.75
N GLU A 78 -10.16 -20.87 -3.87
CA GLU A 78 -11.32 -20.17 -4.43
C GLU A 78 -12.00 -19.23 -3.41
N ASN A 79 -12.58 -18.15 -3.93
CA ASN A 79 -13.33 -17.16 -3.14
C ASN A 79 -14.82 -17.19 -3.51
N THR A 80 -15.40 -18.40 -3.54
CA THR A 80 -16.80 -18.66 -3.94
C THR A 80 -17.70 -18.98 -2.76
N ASP A 81 -17.14 -19.36 -1.61
CA ASP A 81 -17.85 -19.73 -0.39
C ASP A 81 -17.71 -18.63 0.67
N PRO A 82 -18.82 -17.96 1.07
CA PRO A 82 -18.78 -16.88 2.05
C PRO A 82 -18.23 -17.30 3.43
N GLU A 83 -18.45 -18.55 3.87
CA GLU A 83 -17.93 -19.03 5.15
C GLU A 83 -16.42 -19.18 5.11
N LEU A 84 -15.88 -19.78 4.05
CA LEU A 84 -14.43 -19.89 3.84
C LEU A 84 -13.77 -18.51 3.64
N VAL A 85 -14.41 -17.61 2.92
CA VAL A 85 -13.91 -16.23 2.75
C VAL A 85 -13.92 -15.50 4.09
N SER A 86 -14.94 -15.68 4.94
CA SER A 86 -14.96 -15.12 6.30
C SER A 86 -13.79 -15.62 7.16
N LEU A 87 -13.48 -16.93 7.08
CA LEU A 87 -12.30 -17.50 7.76
C LEU A 87 -10.98 -16.92 7.24
N LYS A 88 -10.84 -16.76 5.93
CA LYS A 88 -9.66 -16.10 5.35
C LYS A 88 -9.54 -14.66 5.84
N ILE A 89 -10.62 -13.88 5.85
CA ILE A 89 -10.63 -12.50 6.36
C ILE A 89 -10.18 -12.45 7.82
N ALA A 90 -10.71 -13.35 8.67
CA ALA A 90 -10.34 -13.42 10.09
C ALA A 90 -8.85 -13.78 10.27
N LEU A 91 -8.32 -14.70 9.48
CA LEU A 91 -6.90 -15.07 9.47
C LEU A 91 -6.03 -13.86 9.05
N PHE A 92 -6.40 -13.13 8.00
CA PHE A 92 -5.69 -11.92 7.58
C PHE A 92 -5.74 -10.82 8.64
N ASP A 93 -6.87 -10.66 9.34
CA ASP A 93 -6.99 -9.67 10.42
C ASP A 93 -6.07 -9.99 11.59
N MET A 94 -6.01 -11.26 11.97
CA MET A 94 -5.13 -11.74 13.04
C MET A 94 -3.64 -11.52 12.68
N THR A 95 -3.22 -11.98 11.50
CA THR A 95 -1.81 -11.96 11.09
C THR A 95 -1.30 -10.56 10.75
N TYR A 96 -2.09 -9.78 10.01
CA TYR A 96 -1.65 -8.47 9.50
C TYR A 96 -2.18 -7.28 10.28
N SER A 97 -2.85 -7.50 11.41
CA SER A 97 -3.43 -6.45 12.27
C SER A 97 -4.22 -5.41 11.45
N THR A 98 -5.10 -5.89 10.55
CA THR A 98 -5.89 -5.01 9.68
C THR A 98 -6.99 -4.26 10.43
N ASN A 99 -7.18 -4.60 11.71
CA ASN A 99 -8.12 -4.00 12.67
C ASN A 99 -9.61 -4.17 12.29
N ILE A 100 -9.95 -5.12 11.44
CA ILE A 100 -11.35 -5.44 11.12
C ILE A 100 -12.09 -5.84 12.40
N GLY A 101 -11.49 -6.71 13.22
CA GLY A 101 -12.05 -7.15 14.49
C GLY A 101 -12.28 -6.02 15.50
N ARG A 102 -11.48 -4.93 15.48
CA ARG A 102 -11.69 -3.73 16.30
C ARG A 102 -12.89 -2.90 15.85
N HIS A 103 -13.31 -3.06 14.61
CA HIS A 103 -14.40 -2.32 13.99
C HIS A 103 -15.69 -3.15 13.82
N ARG A 104 -15.88 -4.21 14.62
CA ARG A 104 -17.05 -5.12 14.52
C ARG A 104 -18.41 -4.43 14.52
N GLN A 105 -18.54 -3.26 15.14
CA GLN A 105 -19.76 -2.46 15.08
C GLN A 105 -20.03 -1.82 13.70
N LYS A 106 -18.99 -1.75 12.86
CA LYS A 106 -19.05 -1.12 11.53
C LYS A 106 -18.85 -2.13 10.39
N ILE A 107 -18.22 -3.27 10.68
CA ILE A 107 -17.95 -4.34 9.71
C ILE A 107 -18.41 -5.66 10.29
N VAL A 108 -19.25 -6.35 9.55
CA VAL A 108 -19.61 -7.75 9.78
C VAL A 108 -18.79 -8.60 8.81
N LEU A 109 -18.11 -9.63 9.31
CA LEU A 109 -17.22 -10.47 8.48
C LEU A 109 -17.97 -11.13 7.33
N GLU A 110 -19.16 -11.64 7.61
CA GLU A 110 -20.02 -12.30 6.64
C GLU A 110 -20.49 -11.34 5.52
N GLU A 111 -20.75 -10.08 5.88
CA GLU A 111 -21.10 -9.05 4.88
C GLU A 111 -19.91 -8.78 3.94
N LEU A 112 -18.71 -8.61 4.51
CA LEU A 112 -17.50 -8.40 3.73
C LEU A 112 -17.16 -9.61 2.85
N ALA A 113 -17.32 -10.82 3.39
CA ALA A 113 -17.13 -12.06 2.65
C ALA A 113 -18.12 -12.17 1.49
N SER A 114 -19.41 -11.89 1.74
CA SER A 114 -20.45 -11.91 0.70
C SER A 114 -20.16 -10.88 -0.41
N ILE A 115 -19.60 -9.72 -0.07
CA ILE A 115 -19.19 -8.73 -1.06
C ILE A 115 -18.05 -9.27 -1.93
N ILE A 116 -17.02 -9.89 -1.32
CA ILE A 116 -15.89 -10.47 -2.06
C ILE A 116 -16.39 -11.58 -3.00
N VAL A 117 -17.21 -12.51 -2.50
CA VAL A 117 -17.81 -13.60 -3.29
C VAL A 117 -18.66 -13.03 -4.43
N GLY A 118 -19.35 -11.91 -4.20
CA GLY A 118 -20.19 -11.26 -5.21
C GLY A 118 -19.41 -10.49 -6.30
N ILE A 119 -18.10 -10.32 -6.17
CA ILE A 119 -17.30 -9.69 -7.23
C ILE A 119 -17.20 -10.64 -8.41
N LYS A 120 -17.74 -10.22 -9.56
CA LYS A 120 -17.72 -11.02 -10.78
C LYS A 120 -16.28 -11.40 -11.17
N ASP A 121 -16.07 -12.68 -11.47
CA ASP A 121 -14.80 -13.25 -11.93
C ASP A 121 -13.61 -12.93 -11.00
N PHE A 122 -13.87 -12.85 -9.68
CA PHE A 122 -12.89 -12.39 -8.68
C PHE A 122 -11.55 -13.14 -8.79
N ASP A 123 -11.56 -14.47 -8.75
CA ASP A 123 -10.36 -15.30 -8.75
C ASP A 123 -9.57 -15.17 -10.06
N GLU A 124 -10.26 -15.08 -11.19
CA GLU A 124 -9.61 -14.87 -12.49
C GLU A 124 -9.01 -13.46 -12.60
N ARG A 125 -9.69 -12.45 -12.10
CA ARG A 125 -9.18 -11.07 -12.07
C ARG A 125 -7.95 -10.94 -11.17
N ILE A 126 -7.92 -11.64 -10.01
CA ILE A 126 -6.72 -11.71 -9.17
C ILE A 126 -5.58 -12.40 -9.93
N ARG A 127 -5.85 -13.51 -10.62
CA ARG A 127 -4.86 -14.22 -11.43
C ARG A 127 -4.26 -13.33 -12.51
N GLN A 128 -5.06 -12.46 -13.12
CA GLN A 128 -4.64 -11.51 -14.16
C GLN A 128 -3.98 -10.25 -13.62
N GLY A 129 -3.88 -10.07 -12.30
CA GLY A 129 -3.32 -8.86 -11.69
C GLY A 129 -4.17 -7.61 -11.87
N ASP A 130 -5.51 -7.74 -12.00
CA ASP A 130 -6.41 -6.61 -12.22
C ASP A 130 -6.41 -5.64 -11.02
N PRO A 131 -5.82 -4.44 -11.16
CA PRO A 131 -5.70 -3.51 -10.05
C PRO A 131 -7.05 -2.94 -9.59
N SER A 132 -8.09 -3.05 -10.39
CA SER A 132 -9.42 -2.50 -10.08
C SER A 132 -10.16 -3.28 -8.98
N ILE A 133 -9.73 -4.49 -8.65
CA ILE A 133 -10.25 -5.28 -7.53
C ILE A 133 -10.03 -4.58 -6.19
N VAL A 134 -8.84 -4.02 -5.99
CA VAL A 134 -8.45 -3.40 -4.71
C VAL A 134 -9.42 -2.28 -4.29
N PRO A 135 -9.71 -1.26 -5.12
CA PRO A 135 -10.67 -0.22 -4.75
C PRO A 135 -12.10 -0.74 -4.56
N ILE A 136 -12.50 -1.83 -5.22
CA ILE A 136 -13.83 -2.43 -4.99
C ILE A 136 -13.92 -2.96 -3.57
N ILE A 137 -12.95 -3.77 -3.11
CA ILE A 137 -12.91 -4.26 -1.73
C ILE A 137 -12.73 -3.10 -0.74
N ALA A 138 -11.81 -2.18 -1.04
CA ALA A 138 -11.48 -1.07 -0.12
C ALA A 138 -12.66 -0.16 0.21
N LYS A 139 -13.59 0.01 -0.72
CA LYS A 139 -14.79 0.87 -0.60
C LYS A 139 -16.06 0.09 -0.23
N SER A 140 -16.01 -1.22 -0.18
CA SER A 140 -17.17 -2.10 -0.11
C SER A 140 -18.10 -1.83 1.08
N ASN A 141 -17.54 -1.46 2.21
CA ASN A 141 -18.29 -1.26 3.43
C ASN A 141 -18.94 0.14 3.53
N GLY A 142 -18.43 1.16 2.84
CA GLY A 142 -18.93 2.53 2.87
C GLY A 142 -18.75 3.27 4.20
N LYS A 143 -18.38 2.60 5.29
CA LYS A 143 -18.24 3.16 6.65
C LYS A 143 -16.79 3.36 7.05
N ILE A 144 -15.91 2.47 6.61
CA ILE A 144 -14.48 2.55 6.87
C ILE A 144 -13.71 2.23 5.58
N ASN A 145 -12.50 2.77 5.50
CA ASN A 145 -11.62 2.52 4.39
C ASN A 145 -10.82 1.22 4.63
N LEU A 146 -11.05 0.21 3.80
CA LEU A 146 -10.39 -1.10 3.88
C LEU A 146 -9.17 -1.22 2.96
N PHE A 147 -8.55 -0.11 2.56
CA PHE A 147 -7.47 -0.11 1.56
C PHE A 147 -6.29 -1.01 1.93
N SER A 148 -5.82 -0.94 3.19
CA SER A 148 -4.74 -1.81 3.67
C SER A 148 -5.13 -3.29 3.65
N PHE A 149 -6.34 -3.63 4.07
CA PHE A 149 -6.85 -5.00 4.00
C PHE A 149 -6.94 -5.48 2.56
N ALA A 150 -7.56 -4.70 1.69
CA ALA A 150 -7.77 -5.05 0.29
C ALA A 150 -6.45 -5.35 -0.44
N THR A 151 -5.42 -4.51 -0.23
CA THR A 151 -4.10 -4.74 -0.83
C THR A 151 -3.46 -6.04 -0.32
N LYS A 152 -3.52 -6.31 0.99
CA LYS A 152 -2.98 -7.53 1.59
C LYS A 152 -3.71 -8.78 1.09
N TYR A 153 -5.04 -8.72 1.03
CA TYR A 153 -5.87 -9.83 0.57
C TYR A 153 -5.55 -10.20 -0.90
N CYS A 154 -5.53 -9.20 -1.80
CA CYS A 154 -5.21 -9.41 -3.20
C CYS A 154 -3.77 -9.91 -3.40
N THR A 155 -2.78 -9.28 -2.75
CA THR A 155 -1.37 -9.67 -2.89
C THR A 155 -1.14 -11.12 -2.45
N ASN A 156 -1.66 -11.51 -1.29
CA ASN A 156 -1.43 -12.88 -0.80
C ASN A 156 -2.14 -13.92 -1.67
N HIS A 157 -3.37 -13.66 -2.14
CA HIS A 157 -4.02 -14.56 -3.09
C HIS A 157 -3.22 -14.68 -4.39
N ALA A 158 -2.80 -13.55 -4.97
CA ALA A 158 -2.02 -13.55 -6.20
C ALA A 158 -0.72 -14.35 -6.05
N VAL A 159 0.03 -14.10 -4.98
CA VAL A 159 1.32 -14.77 -4.73
C VAL A 159 1.15 -16.23 -4.36
N CYS A 160 0.32 -16.54 -3.35
CA CYS A 160 0.25 -17.89 -2.78
C CYS A 160 -0.51 -18.87 -3.69
N VAL A 161 -1.56 -18.41 -4.37
CA VAL A 161 -2.41 -19.28 -5.19
C VAL A 161 -1.93 -19.35 -6.64
N TYR A 162 -1.56 -18.21 -7.21
CA TYR A 162 -1.30 -18.10 -8.65
C TYR A 162 0.17 -17.86 -9.01
N GLY A 163 1.05 -17.63 -8.01
CA GLY A 163 2.46 -17.29 -8.25
C GLY A 163 2.64 -15.96 -8.97
N ASN A 164 1.68 -15.06 -8.83
CA ASN A 164 1.64 -13.75 -9.48
C ASN A 164 2.01 -12.65 -8.48
N ASP A 165 2.96 -11.77 -8.84
CA ASP A 165 3.46 -10.66 -8.01
C ASP A 165 2.95 -9.29 -8.50
N ASP A 166 1.80 -9.22 -9.18
CA ASP A 166 1.29 -7.98 -9.77
C ASP A 166 0.64 -7.02 -8.76
N TYR A 167 0.46 -7.45 -7.51
CA TYR A 167 -0.10 -6.60 -6.46
C TYR A 167 0.96 -6.12 -5.49
N VAL A 168 0.74 -4.93 -4.93
CA VAL A 168 1.60 -4.32 -3.90
C VAL A 168 0.80 -4.06 -2.64
N ILE A 169 1.40 -4.39 -1.48
CA ILE A 169 0.80 -4.15 -0.17
C ILE A 169 0.93 -2.68 0.21
N PHE A 170 -0.14 -2.13 0.77
CA PHE A 170 -0.16 -0.83 1.41
C PHE A 170 -0.43 -0.97 2.90
N ASP A 171 0.45 -0.39 3.71
CA ASP A 171 0.22 -0.27 5.15
C ASP A 171 0.88 1.00 5.73
N ARG A 172 0.89 1.09 7.06
CA ARG A 172 1.51 2.22 7.74
C ARG A 172 3.03 2.26 7.55
N VAL A 173 3.69 1.10 7.51
CA VAL A 173 5.15 1.04 7.34
C VAL A 173 5.53 1.57 5.97
N VAL A 174 4.83 1.13 4.92
CA VAL A 174 5.02 1.63 3.54
C VAL A 174 4.79 3.13 3.49
N LYS A 175 3.70 3.64 4.07
CA LYS A 175 3.41 5.09 4.11
C LYS A 175 4.55 5.90 4.74
N ASP A 176 5.17 5.37 5.78
CA ASP A 176 6.24 6.06 6.51
C ASP A 176 7.61 5.92 5.84
N ALA A 177 7.87 4.82 5.16
CA ALA A 177 9.16 4.49 4.56
C ALA A 177 9.31 5.00 3.10
N LEU A 178 8.26 4.86 2.28
CA LEU A 178 8.31 5.14 0.84
C LEU A 178 8.85 6.53 0.47
N PRO A 179 8.56 7.63 1.21
CA PRO A 179 9.15 8.94 0.94
C PRO A 179 10.68 9.03 1.10
N LYS A 180 11.33 8.00 1.61
CA LYS A 180 12.79 7.94 1.71
C LYS A 180 13.43 7.48 0.40
N PHE A 181 12.65 6.80 -0.46
CA PHE A 181 13.11 6.16 -1.70
C PHE A 181 12.63 6.88 -2.96
N VAL A 182 11.61 7.74 -2.84
CA VAL A 182 11.02 8.45 -4.00
C VAL A 182 11.16 9.95 -3.79
N SER A 183 11.93 10.59 -4.67
CA SER A 183 12.16 12.03 -4.62
C SER A 183 10.86 12.81 -4.82
N GLY A 184 10.63 13.80 -3.95
CA GLY A 184 9.42 14.64 -4.04
C GLY A 184 8.12 13.97 -3.59
N LEU A 185 8.14 12.70 -3.21
CA LEU A 185 6.97 12.03 -2.67
C LEU A 185 6.76 12.45 -1.20
N HIS A 186 5.56 12.90 -0.90
CA HIS A 186 5.16 13.31 0.44
C HIS A 186 4.12 12.37 1.05
N LYS A 187 4.15 12.21 2.37
CA LYS A 187 3.14 11.39 3.11
C LYS A 187 1.70 11.81 2.82
N ILE A 188 1.46 13.10 2.53
CA ILE A 188 0.13 13.59 2.17
C ILE A 188 -0.37 13.02 0.84
N THR A 189 0.50 12.86 -0.15
CA THR A 189 0.17 12.24 -1.45
C THR A 189 -0.21 10.77 -1.25
N ILE A 190 0.58 10.06 -0.44
CA ILE A 190 0.32 8.64 -0.12
C ILE A 190 -1.01 8.51 0.64
N GLU A 191 -1.29 9.41 1.57
CA GLU A 191 -2.57 9.43 2.30
C GLU A 191 -3.76 9.77 1.38
N GLN A 192 -3.55 10.60 0.35
CA GLN A 192 -4.56 10.84 -0.68
C GLN A 192 -4.86 9.57 -1.48
N TRP A 193 -3.84 8.80 -1.89
CA TRP A 193 -4.07 7.51 -2.55
C TRP A 193 -4.89 6.55 -1.68
N ARG A 194 -4.54 6.46 -0.40
CA ARG A 194 -5.29 5.64 0.55
C ARG A 194 -6.73 6.11 0.71
N SER A 195 -6.94 7.40 0.94
CA SER A 195 -8.27 7.95 1.22
C SER A 195 -9.21 7.90 0.04
N THR A 196 -8.69 8.05 -1.17
CA THR A 196 -9.44 7.93 -2.44
C THR A 196 -9.49 6.50 -2.98
N CYS A 197 -8.74 5.58 -2.36
CA CYS A 197 -8.50 4.22 -2.85
C CYS A 197 -7.92 4.21 -4.28
N ASN A 198 -7.02 5.15 -4.58
CA ASN A 198 -6.32 5.21 -5.87
C ASN A 198 -5.15 4.22 -5.88
N TYR A 199 -5.48 2.94 -6.02
CA TYR A 199 -4.51 1.86 -6.03
C TYR A 199 -3.60 1.90 -7.26
N THR A 200 -4.12 2.27 -8.41
CA THR A 200 -3.34 2.35 -9.65
C THR A 200 -2.17 3.32 -9.51
N ALA A 201 -2.40 4.55 -9.05
CA ALA A 201 -1.33 5.53 -8.85
C ALA A 201 -0.31 5.07 -7.79
N TYR A 202 -0.76 4.38 -6.74
CA TYR A 202 0.13 3.79 -5.75
C TYR A 202 1.01 2.70 -6.35
N LYS A 203 0.42 1.75 -7.10
CA LYS A 203 1.12 0.67 -7.76
C LYS A 203 2.14 1.20 -8.78
N GLU A 204 1.74 2.14 -9.63
CA GLU A 204 2.63 2.80 -10.61
C GLU A 204 3.85 3.42 -9.93
N CYS A 205 3.67 4.10 -8.80
CA CYS A 205 4.79 4.67 -8.04
C CYS A 205 5.76 3.58 -7.53
N ILE A 206 5.26 2.43 -7.11
CA ILE A 206 6.11 1.30 -6.69
C ILE A 206 6.83 0.67 -7.89
N ASP A 207 6.13 0.49 -9.02
CA ASP A 207 6.72 -0.04 -10.24
C ASP A 207 7.85 0.88 -10.76
N GLU A 208 7.62 2.20 -10.75
CA GLU A 208 8.62 3.20 -11.13
C GLU A 208 9.83 3.16 -10.17
N LEU A 209 9.61 3.03 -8.87
CA LEU A 209 10.69 2.89 -7.89
C LEU A 209 11.55 1.65 -8.15
N LEU A 210 10.93 0.49 -8.35
CA LEU A 210 11.64 -0.76 -8.61
C LEU A 210 12.42 -0.69 -9.93
N ASN A 211 11.81 -0.16 -10.98
CA ASN A 211 12.44 0.01 -12.29
C ASN A 211 13.60 1.02 -12.24
N ALA A 212 13.47 2.13 -11.50
CA ALA A 212 14.52 3.13 -11.37
C ALA A 212 15.75 2.64 -10.57
N ASN A 213 15.61 1.56 -9.83
CA ASN A 213 16.70 0.90 -9.09
C ASN A 213 17.16 -0.41 -9.76
N ASP A 214 16.74 -0.70 -11.00
CA ASP A 214 17.07 -1.92 -11.75
C ASP A 214 16.76 -3.20 -10.96
N ILE A 215 15.64 -3.22 -10.22
CA ILE A 215 15.21 -4.39 -9.47
C ILE A 215 14.56 -5.39 -10.42
N ASP A 216 15.32 -6.46 -10.73
CA ASP A 216 14.92 -7.52 -11.65
C ASP A 216 15.08 -8.91 -10.99
N ILE A 217 14.28 -9.15 -9.95
CA ILE A 217 14.22 -10.42 -9.23
C ILE A 217 12.77 -10.92 -9.15
N PRO A 218 12.55 -12.26 -9.13
CA PRO A 218 11.22 -12.82 -8.94
C PRO A 218 10.56 -12.30 -7.66
N PHE A 219 9.26 -12.04 -7.71
CA PHE A 219 8.48 -11.53 -6.57
C PHE A 219 9.04 -10.22 -5.99
N ARG A 220 9.45 -9.29 -6.84
CA ARG A 220 10.07 -8.01 -6.46
C ARG A 220 9.16 -7.13 -5.59
N HIS A 221 7.83 -7.12 -5.84
CA HIS A 221 6.87 -6.38 -5.02
C HIS A 221 6.76 -6.98 -3.62
N ARG A 222 6.68 -8.31 -3.53
CA ARG A 222 6.65 -9.02 -2.25
C ARG A 222 7.92 -8.82 -1.46
N LYS A 223 9.08 -8.87 -2.13
CA LYS A 223 10.39 -8.66 -1.49
C LYS A 223 10.57 -7.22 -1.03
N LEU A 224 10.07 -6.24 -1.79
CA LEU A 224 10.03 -4.85 -1.34
C LEU A 224 9.18 -4.69 -0.08
N ASP A 225 7.99 -5.28 -0.03
CA ASP A 225 7.13 -5.26 1.16
C ASP A 225 7.86 -5.81 2.39
N HIS A 226 8.48 -6.98 2.27
CA HIS A 226 9.26 -7.60 3.33
C HIS A 226 10.45 -6.71 3.75
N TYR A 227 11.19 -6.13 2.80
CA TYR A 227 12.28 -5.20 3.10
C TYR A 227 11.79 -3.97 3.87
N LEU A 228 10.73 -3.33 3.41
CA LEU A 228 10.19 -2.14 4.09
C LEU A 228 9.68 -2.50 5.48
N TRP A 229 8.95 -3.60 5.61
CA TRP A 229 8.40 -4.04 6.88
C TRP A 229 9.51 -4.38 7.89
N HIS A 230 10.48 -5.21 7.52
CA HIS A 230 11.55 -5.65 8.41
C HIS A 230 12.48 -4.49 8.82
N THR A 231 12.80 -3.60 7.88
CA THR A 231 13.72 -2.49 8.11
C THR A 231 13.10 -1.30 8.84
N TYR A 232 11.80 -1.05 8.63
CA TYR A 232 11.16 0.20 9.08
C TYR A 232 9.98 0.00 10.04
N ARG A 233 9.59 -1.23 10.38
CA ARG A 233 8.62 -1.44 11.45
C ARG A 233 9.19 -0.90 12.76
N LYS A 234 8.35 -0.30 13.58
CA LYS A 234 8.72 -0.03 14.95
C LYS A 234 8.64 -1.35 15.73
N PRO A 235 9.64 -1.68 16.57
CA PRO A 235 9.51 -2.81 17.48
C PRO A 235 8.24 -2.64 18.32
N SER A 236 7.59 -3.74 18.68
CA SER A 236 6.53 -3.73 19.68
C SER A 236 7.11 -3.33 21.04
N GLU A 237 6.27 -2.85 21.96
CA GLU A 237 6.73 -2.49 23.31
C GLU A 237 7.38 -3.69 24.02
N GLU A 238 6.92 -4.91 23.72
CA GLU A 238 7.48 -6.17 24.25
C GLU A 238 8.86 -6.49 23.65
N GLU A 239 9.11 -6.19 22.36
CA GLU A 239 10.42 -6.38 21.72
C GLU A 239 11.44 -5.29 22.11
N ALA A 240 11.01 -4.21 22.72
CA ALA A 240 11.90 -3.11 23.16
C ALA A 240 12.38 -3.28 24.60
N GLU A 241 11.85 -4.26 25.36
CA GLU A 241 12.22 -4.56 26.75
C GLU A 241 13.16 -5.77 26.88
N GLU A 242 13.47 -6.50 25.79
CA GLU A 242 14.50 -7.54 25.71
C GLU A 242 15.85 -6.96 25.23
#